data_e097d13722d525d8199a7c28f9f6a0bc
#
_entry.id   e097d13722d525d8199a7c28f9f6a0bc
#
_cell.length_a   1.000
_cell.length_b   1.000
_cell.length_c   1.000
_cell.angle_alpha   90.00
_cell.angle_beta   90.00
_cell.angle_gamma   90.00
#
_symmetry.space_group_name_H-M   'P 1'
#
loop_
_entity.id
_entity.type
_entity.pdbx_description
1 polymer ?
#
loop_
_entity_poly.entity_id
_entity_poly.type
_entity_poly.pdbx_seq_one_letter_code
_entity_poly.pdbx_strand_id
1 'polypeptide(L)'
;MDDVAATALVERIDALLPQTQCRRCGYDGCRPYADAIAQGSASINQCPPGGEDTIAALANLLGTPRLALDRTRGEAGPLLGASIDETACIGCTLCIAACPVDAIVGAAKLMHTVLAARCTGCGLCVPPCPVDCIALVPLARPWTRSDAGRARDHFAARLARQERKAAITRSKAATEAMASRCERRAAVAAALARARARRAARAAPRA
;
A
#
# COMPACT_ATOMS: atom_id res chain seq x y z
N MET A 1 13.44 -27.44 3.65
CA MET A 1 12.81 -27.74 2.34
C MET A 1 11.38 -27.23 2.22
N ASP A 2 10.71 -26.95 3.35
CA ASP A 2 9.28 -26.57 3.37
C ASP A 2 9.00 -25.11 2.96
N ASP A 3 9.95 -24.19 3.12
CA ASP A 3 9.75 -22.75 2.83
C ASP A 3 9.67 -22.45 1.31
N VAL A 4 10.44 -23.15 0.49
CA VAL A 4 10.41 -23.01 -0.98
C VAL A 4 9.08 -23.52 -1.55
N ALA A 5 8.58 -24.67 -1.05
CA ALA A 5 7.31 -25.21 -1.47
C ALA A 5 6.13 -24.34 -1.06
N ALA A 6 6.16 -23.78 0.16
CA ALA A 6 5.17 -22.84 0.65
C ALA A 6 5.15 -21.56 -0.19
N THR A 7 6.30 -20.98 -0.51
CA THR A 7 6.42 -19.79 -1.36
C THR A 7 5.87 -20.07 -2.77
N ALA A 8 6.19 -21.21 -3.36
CA ALA A 8 5.68 -21.60 -4.68
C ALA A 8 4.15 -21.78 -4.68
N LEU A 9 3.56 -22.30 -3.61
CA LEU A 9 2.10 -22.40 -3.46
C LEU A 9 1.45 -21.03 -3.41
N VAL A 10 2.00 -20.11 -2.61
CA VAL A 10 1.52 -18.73 -2.52
C VAL A 10 1.53 -18.04 -3.88
N GLU A 11 2.60 -18.22 -4.67
CA GLU A 11 2.70 -17.65 -6.02
C GLU A 11 1.62 -18.19 -6.97
N ARG A 12 1.34 -19.49 -6.88
CA ARG A 12 0.28 -20.13 -7.68
C ARG A 12 -1.11 -19.62 -7.28
N ILE A 13 -1.38 -19.46 -5.99
CA ILE A 13 -2.63 -18.90 -5.48
C ILE A 13 -2.77 -17.44 -5.92
N ASP A 14 -1.73 -16.61 -5.70
CA ASP A 14 -1.72 -15.21 -6.08
C ASP A 14 -1.94 -15.00 -7.58
N ALA A 15 -1.42 -15.90 -8.43
CA ALA A 15 -1.62 -15.86 -9.87
C ALA A 15 -3.08 -16.10 -10.30
N LEU A 16 -3.89 -16.77 -9.47
CA LEU A 16 -5.32 -17.01 -9.74
C LEU A 16 -6.20 -15.83 -9.29
N LEU A 17 -5.71 -14.96 -8.38
CA LEU A 17 -6.45 -13.83 -7.87
C LEU A 17 -6.59 -12.72 -8.94
N PRO A 18 -7.69 -11.94 -8.93
CA PRO A 18 -7.95 -10.91 -9.92
C PRO A 18 -7.03 -9.69 -9.84
N GLN A 19 -6.21 -9.58 -8.82
CA GLN A 19 -5.22 -8.50 -8.61
C GLN A 19 -5.79 -7.08 -8.60
N THR A 20 -7.06 -6.92 -8.24
CA THR A 20 -7.69 -5.60 -8.12
C THR A 20 -7.21 -4.80 -6.92
N GLN A 21 -6.54 -5.44 -5.95
CA GLN A 21 -6.00 -4.84 -4.73
C GLN A 21 -7.06 -4.08 -3.89
N CYS A 22 -8.33 -4.53 -3.96
CA CYS A 22 -9.49 -3.83 -3.42
C CYS A 22 -9.69 -3.97 -1.92
N ARG A 23 -8.99 -4.89 -1.25
CA ARG A 23 -9.08 -5.20 0.19
C ARG A 23 -10.45 -5.70 0.67
N ARG A 24 -11.39 -5.99 -0.21
CA ARG A 24 -12.74 -6.48 0.17
C ARG A 24 -12.69 -7.81 0.93
N CYS A 25 -11.70 -8.65 0.64
CA CYS A 25 -11.47 -9.90 1.38
C CYS A 25 -11.02 -9.69 2.83
N GLY A 26 -10.71 -8.45 3.24
CA GLY A 26 -10.23 -8.11 4.58
C GLY A 26 -8.70 -8.12 4.71
N TYR A 27 -7.96 -8.37 3.64
CA TYR A 27 -6.50 -8.35 3.58
C TYR A 27 -5.99 -7.11 2.86
N ASP A 28 -4.75 -6.69 3.16
CA ASP A 28 -4.12 -5.47 2.60
C ASP A 28 -3.69 -5.59 1.13
N GLY A 29 -4.25 -6.56 0.40
CA GLY A 29 -3.99 -6.81 -1.00
C GLY A 29 -4.17 -8.27 -1.36
N CYS A 30 -3.95 -8.62 -2.63
CA CYS A 30 -4.13 -9.99 -3.10
C CYS A 30 -3.05 -10.93 -2.56
N ARG A 31 -1.78 -10.50 -2.47
CA ARG A 31 -0.69 -11.33 -1.96
C ARG A 31 -0.88 -11.74 -0.49
N PRO A 32 -1.21 -10.84 0.46
CA PRO A 32 -1.52 -11.24 1.84
C PRO A 32 -2.71 -12.22 1.96
N TYR A 33 -3.70 -12.11 1.07
CA TYR A 33 -4.79 -13.09 1.02
C TYR A 33 -4.31 -14.44 0.49
N ALA A 34 -3.45 -14.46 -0.53
CA ALA A 34 -2.83 -15.69 -1.05
C ALA A 34 -1.97 -16.38 0.03
N ASP A 35 -1.19 -15.60 0.80
CA ASP A 35 -0.41 -16.11 1.93
C ASP A 35 -1.33 -16.76 2.99
N ALA A 36 -2.42 -16.10 3.35
CA ALA A 36 -3.37 -16.61 4.33
C ALA A 36 -4.08 -17.90 3.86
N ILE A 37 -4.41 -18.01 2.56
CA ILE A 37 -4.96 -19.24 1.97
C ILE A 37 -3.91 -20.37 2.04
N ALA A 38 -2.68 -20.10 1.65
CA ALA A 38 -1.62 -21.11 1.66
C ALA A 38 -1.32 -21.65 3.06
N GLN A 39 -1.48 -20.79 4.09
CA GLN A 39 -1.33 -21.14 5.49
C GLN A 39 -2.58 -21.82 6.10
N GLY A 40 -3.69 -21.93 5.35
CA GLY A 40 -4.96 -22.46 5.85
C GLY A 40 -5.69 -21.54 6.84
N SER A 41 -5.26 -20.29 6.97
CA SER A 41 -5.87 -19.28 7.87
C SER A 41 -6.98 -18.46 7.20
N ALA A 42 -7.15 -18.56 5.88
CA ALA A 42 -8.22 -17.94 5.11
C ALA A 42 -8.96 -18.94 4.23
N SER A 43 -10.26 -18.74 4.10
CA SER A 43 -11.10 -19.50 3.16
C SER A 43 -10.94 -18.98 1.73
N ILE A 44 -11.10 -19.86 0.73
CA ILE A 44 -10.90 -19.54 -0.71
C ILE A 44 -12.00 -18.68 -1.31
N ASN A 45 -13.09 -18.45 -0.61
CA ASN A 45 -14.32 -17.81 -1.09
C ASN A 45 -14.51 -16.35 -0.67
N GLN A 46 -13.43 -15.67 -0.19
CA GLN A 46 -13.54 -14.31 0.35
C GLN A 46 -13.25 -13.20 -0.67
N CYS A 47 -13.09 -13.51 -1.97
CA CYS A 47 -12.74 -12.53 -2.99
C CYS A 47 -13.94 -12.18 -3.90
N PRO A 48 -14.71 -11.10 -3.63
CA PRO A 48 -15.86 -10.74 -4.48
C PRO A 48 -15.49 -10.43 -5.94
N PRO A 49 -14.41 -9.67 -6.25
CA PRO A 49 -14.03 -9.43 -7.64
C PRO A 49 -13.58 -10.69 -8.40
N GLY A 50 -13.14 -11.71 -7.69
CA GLY A 50 -12.76 -12.99 -8.28
C GLY A 50 -13.93 -13.89 -8.57
N GLY A 51 -15.02 -13.75 -7.82
CA GLY A 51 -16.25 -14.50 -7.99
C GLY A 51 -16.08 -16.02 -7.99
N GLU A 52 -17.05 -16.71 -8.54
CA GLU A 52 -17.09 -18.18 -8.62
C GLU A 52 -15.93 -18.76 -9.44
N ASP A 53 -15.47 -18.08 -10.49
CA ASP A 53 -14.37 -18.56 -11.33
C ASP A 53 -13.05 -18.64 -10.53
N THR A 54 -12.76 -17.66 -9.70
CA THR A 54 -11.58 -17.68 -8.84
C THR A 54 -11.70 -18.75 -7.76
N ILE A 55 -12.87 -18.91 -7.15
CA ILE A 55 -13.14 -19.96 -6.15
C ILE A 55 -12.92 -21.34 -6.79
N ALA A 56 -13.47 -21.56 -7.98
CA ALA A 56 -13.30 -22.82 -8.71
C ALA A 56 -11.82 -23.12 -9.03
N ALA A 57 -11.08 -22.11 -9.47
CA ALA A 57 -9.65 -22.25 -9.77
C ALA A 57 -8.83 -22.56 -8.51
N LEU A 58 -9.11 -21.89 -7.40
CA LEU A 58 -8.46 -22.11 -6.10
C LEU A 58 -8.80 -23.51 -5.54
N ALA A 59 -10.07 -23.91 -5.59
CA ALA A 59 -10.51 -25.23 -5.17
C ALA A 59 -9.79 -26.36 -5.95
N ASN A 60 -9.68 -26.20 -7.28
CA ASN A 60 -8.95 -27.15 -8.13
C ASN A 60 -7.45 -27.16 -7.80
N LEU A 61 -6.84 -26.00 -7.55
CA LEU A 61 -5.42 -25.90 -7.20
C LEU A 61 -5.09 -26.62 -5.88
N LEU A 62 -6.00 -26.47 -4.88
CA LEU A 62 -5.79 -26.94 -3.52
C LEU A 62 -6.39 -28.32 -3.25
N GLY A 63 -7.14 -28.89 -4.21
CA GLY A 63 -7.84 -30.17 -4.02
C GLY A 63 -8.94 -30.09 -2.97
N THR A 64 -9.57 -28.92 -2.78
CA THR A 64 -10.62 -28.69 -1.77
C THR A 64 -11.99 -28.52 -2.43
N PRO A 65 -13.09 -28.77 -1.70
CA PRO A 65 -14.44 -28.50 -2.21
C PRO A 65 -14.63 -27.05 -2.60
N ARG A 66 -15.45 -26.79 -3.61
CA ARG A 66 -15.89 -25.44 -3.96
C ARG A 66 -16.83 -24.91 -2.87
N LEU A 67 -16.62 -23.67 -2.47
CA LEU A 67 -17.44 -22.95 -1.52
C LEU A 67 -18.24 -21.88 -2.26
N ALA A 68 -19.44 -21.56 -1.80
CA ALA A 68 -20.16 -20.39 -2.27
C ALA A 68 -19.43 -19.11 -1.85
N LEU A 69 -19.52 -18.05 -2.67
CA LEU A 69 -18.91 -16.76 -2.34
C LEU A 69 -19.40 -16.25 -0.99
N ASP A 70 -18.48 -15.80 -0.14
CA ASP A 70 -18.79 -15.14 1.13
C ASP A 70 -19.37 -13.73 0.85
N ARG A 71 -20.69 -13.64 0.82
CA ARG A 71 -21.41 -12.39 0.56
C ARG A 71 -21.25 -11.34 1.64
N THR A 72 -20.74 -11.69 2.83
CA THR A 72 -20.43 -10.70 3.87
C THR A 72 -19.28 -9.77 3.44
N ARG A 73 -18.45 -10.21 2.48
CA ARG A 73 -17.35 -9.44 1.87
C ARG A 73 -17.79 -8.62 0.66
N GLY A 74 -19.03 -8.78 0.23
CA GLY A 74 -19.62 -8.16 -0.94
C GLY A 74 -19.97 -9.16 -2.04
N GLU A 75 -20.57 -8.66 -3.10
CA GLU A 75 -20.99 -9.48 -4.24
C GLU A 75 -20.02 -9.37 -5.42
N ALA A 76 -19.98 -10.42 -6.23
CA ALA A 76 -19.37 -10.36 -7.55
C ALA A 76 -20.21 -9.42 -8.44
N GLY A 77 -19.54 -8.64 -9.24
CA GLY A 77 -20.22 -7.66 -10.11
C GLY A 77 -19.39 -7.35 -11.35
N PRO A 78 -19.92 -6.50 -12.24
CA PRO A 78 -19.21 -6.10 -13.44
C PRO A 78 -17.92 -5.37 -13.09
N LEU A 79 -16.97 -5.38 -14.02
CA LEU A 79 -15.77 -4.55 -13.91
C LEU A 79 -16.18 -3.07 -13.84
N LEU A 80 -15.69 -2.39 -12.80
CA LEU A 80 -15.89 -0.95 -12.65
C LEU A 80 -14.59 -0.20 -12.99
N GLY A 81 -14.72 1.06 -13.37
CA GLY A 81 -13.62 2.01 -13.49
C GLY A 81 -13.96 3.27 -12.70
N ALA A 82 -12.95 3.91 -12.10
CA ALA A 82 -13.15 5.21 -11.49
C ALA A 82 -13.21 6.30 -12.57
N SER A 83 -14.14 7.24 -12.42
CA SER A 83 -14.24 8.47 -13.20
C SER A 83 -14.20 9.66 -12.25
N ILE A 84 -13.42 10.67 -12.57
CA ILE A 84 -13.30 11.90 -11.78
C ILE A 84 -13.99 13.02 -12.56
N ASP A 85 -14.89 13.74 -11.90
CA ASP A 85 -15.36 15.02 -12.41
C ASP A 85 -14.27 16.06 -12.20
N GLU A 86 -13.57 16.37 -13.30
CA GLU A 86 -12.41 17.28 -13.28
C GLU A 86 -12.83 18.72 -12.92
N THR A 87 -14.08 19.10 -13.16
CA THR A 87 -14.59 20.46 -12.85
C THR A 87 -14.85 20.64 -11.36
N ALA A 88 -15.22 19.56 -10.65
CA ALA A 88 -15.41 19.55 -9.22
C ALA A 88 -14.13 19.20 -8.43
N CYS A 89 -13.08 18.75 -9.12
CA CYS A 89 -11.84 18.30 -8.48
C CYS A 89 -11.01 19.47 -7.94
N ILE A 90 -10.76 19.50 -6.63
CA ILE A 90 -9.96 20.54 -5.95
C ILE A 90 -8.46 20.26 -5.86
N GLY A 91 -7.98 19.16 -6.44
CA GLY A 91 -6.55 18.83 -6.42
C GLY A 91 -5.98 18.44 -5.05
N CYS A 92 -6.77 17.80 -4.17
CA CYS A 92 -6.34 17.46 -2.80
C CYS A 92 -5.34 16.30 -2.70
N THR A 93 -5.11 15.55 -3.78
CA THR A 93 -4.19 14.39 -3.90
C THR A 93 -4.53 13.15 -3.09
N LEU A 94 -5.61 13.12 -2.30
CA LEU A 94 -5.98 11.99 -1.45
C LEU A 94 -6.29 10.72 -2.27
N CYS A 95 -6.95 10.86 -3.42
CA CYS A 95 -7.23 9.75 -4.33
C CYS A 95 -5.95 9.16 -4.95
N ILE A 96 -4.93 9.98 -5.25
CA ILE A 96 -3.61 9.51 -5.70
C ILE A 96 -2.94 8.69 -4.61
N ALA A 97 -3.00 9.16 -3.36
CA ALA A 97 -2.45 8.44 -2.21
C ALA A 97 -3.15 7.09 -1.99
N ALA A 98 -4.47 7.02 -2.19
CA ALA A 98 -5.28 5.83 -1.99
C ALA A 98 -5.16 4.80 -3.13
N CYS A 99 -4.80 5.22 -4.36
CA CYS A 99 -4.78 4.33 -5.52
C CYS A 99 -3.68 3.28 -5.43
N PRO A 100 -3.99 1.96 -5.40
CA PRO A 100 -2.99 0.92 -5.20
C PRO A 100 -2.11 0.67 -6.44
N VAL A 101 -2.54 1.11 -7.62
CA VAL A 101 -1.88 0.82 -8.90
C VAL A 101 -1.42 2.08 -9.64
N ASP A 102 -1.39 3.23 -8.97
CA ASP A 102 -1.03 4.54 -9.57
C ASP A 102 -1.82 4.87 -10.84
N ALA A 103 -3.10 4.55 -10.84
CA ALA A 103 -3.98 4.84 -11.96
C ALA A 103 -4.50 6.28 -11.98
N ILE A 104 -4.21 7.10 -10.96
CA ILE A 104 -4.68 8.48 -10.88
C ILE A 104 -3.46 9.41 -11.00
N VAL A 105 -3.55 10.36 -11.92
CA VAL A 105 -2.52 11.37 -12.17
C VAL A 105 -3.04 12.76 -11.88
N GLY A 106 -2.15 13.66 -11.53
CA GLY A 106 -2.43 15.04 -11.16
C GLY A 106 -1.41 15.56 -10.17
N ALA A 107 -1.64 16.75 -9.63
CA ALA A 107 -0.79 17.36 -8.62
C ALA A 107 -1.61 18.18 -7.61
N ALA A 108 -0.97 18.59 -6.51
CA ALA A 108 -1.61 19.45 -5.51
C ALA A 108 -2.13 20.75 -6.15
N LYS A 109 -3.40 21.08 -5.88
CA LYS A 109 -4.14 22.23 -6.43
C LYS A 109 -4.38 22.19 -7.95
N LEU A 110 -4.15 21.06 -8.60
CA LEU A 110 -4.49 20.80 -10.00
C LEU A 110 -5.49 19.65 -10.07
N MET A 111 -6.37 19.65 -11.06
CA MET A 111 -7.33 18.56 -11.27
C MET A 111 -6.62 17.21 -11.45
N HIS A 112 -7.34 16.15 -11.06
CA HIS A 112 -6.86 14.78 -11.23
C HIS A 112 -7.65 14.08 -12.32
N THR A 113 -7.00 13.15 -13.02
CA THR A 113 -7.66 12.27 -14.00
C THR A 113 -7.27 10.81 -13.80
N VAL A 114 -8.09 9.88 -14.31
CA VAL A 114 -7.89 8.45 -14.18
C VAL A 114 -7.32 7.86 -15.46
N LEU A 115 -6.21 7.15 -15.35
CA LEU A 115 -5.68 6.32 -16.42
C LEU A 115 -6.49 5.03 -16.50
N ALA A 116 -7.53 5.00 -17.36
CA ALA A 116 -8.48 3.89 -17.46
C ALA A 116 -7.81 2.53 -17.70
N ALA A 117 -6.70 2.49 -18.46
CA ALA A 117 -5.94 1.27 -18.73
C ALA A 117 -5.24 0.69 -17.49
N ARG A 118 -5.05 1.47 -16.42
CA ARG A 118 -4.45 1.04 -15.15
C ARG A 118 -5.48 0.83 -14.05
N CYS A 119 -6.65 1.45 -14.16
CA CYS A 119 -7.68 1.38 -13.13
C CYS A 119 -8.19 -0.04 -12.96
N THR A 120 -8.16 -0.54 -11.72
CA THR A 120 -8.63 -1.88 -11.34
C THR A 120 -10.06 -1.89 -10.81
N GLY A 121 -10.74 -0.73 -10.75
CA GLY A 121 -12.08 -0.60 -10.20
C GLY A 121 -12.21 -0.90 -8.70
N CYS A 122 -11.11 -0.83 -7.96
CA CYS A 122 -11.06 -1.19 -6.54
C CYS A 122 -11.92 -0.31 -5.62
N GLY A 123 -12.25 0.92 -6.04
CA GLY A 123 -13.07 1.87 -5.29
C GLY A 123 -12.37 2.58 -4.13
N LEU A 124 -11.09 2.29 -3.85
CA LEU A 124 -10.36 2.87 -2.70
C LEU A 124 -10.15 4.40 -2.80
N CYS A 125 -10.30 4.98 -3.98
CA CYS A 125 -10.18 6.43 -4.20
C CYS A 125 -11.47 7.20 -3.85
N VAL A 126 -12.62 6.53 -3.75
CA VAL A 126 -13.92 7.18 -3.52
C VAL A 126 -14.04 7.70 -2.08
N PRO A 127 -13.86 6.91 -1.02
CA PRO A 127 -14.07 7.38 0.35
C PRO A 127 -13.20 8.58 0.78
N PRO A 128 -11.91 8.71 0.34
CA PRO A 128 -11.08 9.83 0.75
C PRO A 128 -11.34 11.13 -0.03
N CYS A 129 -12.24 11.14 -1.02
CA CYS A 129 -12.55 12.35 -1.78
C CYS A 129 -13.41 13.30 -0.96
N PRO A 130 -12.93 14.49 -0.58
CA PRO A 130 -13.68 15.40 0.29
C PRO A 130 -14.81 16.16 -0.42
N VAL A 131 -14.86 16.08 -1.75
CA VAL A 131 -15.86 16.78 -2.59
C VAL A 131 -16.69 15.80 -3.43
N ASP A 132 -16.58 14.49 -3.14
CA ASP A 132 -17.35 13.41 -3.77
C ASP A 132 -17.36 13.44 -5.31
N CYS A 133 -16.28 13.93 -5.93
CA CYS A 133 -16.17 14.07 -7.38
C CYS A 133 -15.74 12.76 -8.08
N ILE A 134 -15.72 11.61 -7.39
CA ILE A 134 -15.27 10.33 -7.95
C ILE A 134 -16.43 9.33 -7.97
N ALA A 135 -16.79 8.88 -9.16
CA ALA A 135 -17.78 7.83 -9.36
C ALA A 135 -17.14 6.53 -9.86
N LEU A 136 -17.75 5.39 -9.55
CA LEU A 136 -17.43 4.10 -10.16
C LEU A 136 -18.44 3.83 -11.27
N VAL A 137 -17.95 3.65 -12.48
CA VAL A 137 -18.77 3.41 -13.67
C VAL A 137 -18.49 2.01 -14.24
N PRO A 138 -19.51 1.27 -14.71
CA PRO A 138 -19.32 -0.01 -15.38
C PRO A 138 -18.46 0.14 -16.63
N LEU A 139 -17.51 -0.78 -16.84
CA LEU A 139 -16.72 -0.85 -18.05
C LEU A 139 -17.26 -1.94 -18.97
N ALA A 140 -17.42 -1.62 -20.27
CA ALA A 140 -17.97 -2.52 -21.28
C ALA A 140 -16.91 -3.55 -21.78
N ARG A 141 -16.06 -4.05 -20.90
CA ARG A 141 -15.06 -5.08 -21.22
C ARG A 141 -14.85 -6.03 -20.04
N PRO A 142 -14.49 -7.29 -20.31
CA PRO A 142 -14.13 -8.21 -19.23
C PRO A 142 -12.76 -7.85 -18.63
N TRP A 143 -12.56 -8.26 -17.39
CA TRP A 143 -11.25 -8.27 -16.74
C TRP A 143 -10.49 -9.53 -17.17
N THR A 144 -9.30 -9.36 -17.70
CA THR A 144 -8.49 -10.46 -18.22
C THR A 144 -7.33 -10.83 -17.29
N ARG A 145 -6.75 -12.00 -17.48
CA ARG A 145 -5.51 -12.39 -16.78
C ARG A 145 -4.35 -11.44 -17.08
N SER A 146 -4.28 -10.89 -18.30
CA SER A 146 -3.29 -9.86 -18.65
C SER A 146 -3.49 -8.57 -17.85
N ASP A 147 -4.76 -8.16 -17.62
CA ASP A 147 -5.06 -7.02 -16.76
C ASP A 147 -4.61 -7.29 -15.31
N ALA A 148 -4.88 -8.48 -14.78
CA ALA A 148 -4.45 -8.89 -13.46
C ALA A 148 -2.91 -8.88 -13.33
N GLY A 149 -2.19 -9.38 -14.33
CA GLY A 149 -0.72 -9.33 -14.37
C GLY A 149 -0.20 -7.90 -14.30
N ARG A 150 -0.69 -7.01 -15.18
CA ARG A 150 -0.30 -5.59 -15.15
C ARG A 150 -0.65 -4.90 -13.83
N ALA A 151 -1.81 -5.20 -13.25
CA ALA A 151 -2.22 -4.63 -11.97
C ALA A 151 -1.30 -5.06 -10.83
N ARG A 152 -0.87 -6.33 -10.82
CA ARG A 152 0.15 -6.84 -9.88
C ARG A 152 1.46 -6.07 -10.02
N ASP A 153 1.96 -5.92 -11.25
CA ASP A 153 3.23 -5.24 -11.52
C ASP A 153 3.18 -3.78 -11.07
N HIS A 154 2.09 -3.07 -11.36
CA HIS A 154 1.90 -1.69 -10.91
C HIS A 154 1.83 -1.59 -9.38
N PHE A 155 1.15 -2.52 -8.72
CA PHE A 155 1.09 -2.56 -7.26
C PHE A 155 2.47 -2.83 -6.64
N ALA A 156 3.20 -3.80 -7.16
CA ALA A 156 4.57 -4.11 -6.70
C ALA A 156 5.51 -2.90 -6.90
N ALA A 157 5.45 -2.24 -8.05
CA ALA A 157 6.25 -1.03 -8.33
C ALA A 157 5.90 0.12 -7.36
N ARG A 158 4.61 0.29 -7.02
CA ARG A 158 4.16 1.26 -6.03
C ARG A 158 4.73 0.96 -4.65
N LEU A 159 4.61 -0.28 -4.17
CA LEU A 159 5.15 -0.68 -2.87
C LEU A 159 6.66 -0.44 -2.79
N ALA A 160 7.41 -0.88 -3.79
CA ALA A 160 8.86 -0.65 -3.86
C ALA A 160 9.23 0.84 -3.85
N ARG A 161 8.44 1.70 -4.51
CA ARG A 161 8.64 3.15 -4.48
C ARG A 161 8.34 3.74 -3.10
N GLN A 162 7.27 3.29 -2.45
CA GLN A 162 6.92 3.73 -1.09
C GLN A 162 8.01 3.33 -0.09
N GLU A 163 8.51 2.13 -0.17
CA GLU A 163 9.59 1.63 0.67
C GLU A 163 10.89 2.42 0.49
N ARG A 164 11.30 2.69 -0.77
CA ARG A 164 12.44 3.57 -1.05
C ARG A 164 12.28 4.97 -0.45
N LYS A 165 11.09 5.58 -0.59
CA LYS A 165 10.80 6.89 0.03
C LYS A 165 10.89 6.84 1.54
N ALA A 166 10.31 5.83 2.16
CA ALA A 166 10.38 5.63 3.61
C ALA A 166 11.83 5.40 4.10
N ALA A 167 12.64 4.64 3.36
CA ALA A 167 14.04 4.42 3.66
C ALA A 167 14.85 5.73 3.62
N ILE A 168 14.65 6.56 2.59
CA ILE A 168 15.30 7.88 2.47
C ILE A 168 14.89 8.79 3.63
N THR A 169 13.60 8.81 3.99
CA THR A 169 13.11 9.64 5.11
C THR A 169 13.72 9.18 6.44
N ARG A 170 13.77 7.86 6.69
CA ARG A 170 14.42 7.29 7.89
C ARG A 170 15.91 7.63 7.95
N SER A 171 16.61 7.52 6.83
CA SER A 171 18.04 7.85 6.74
C SER A 171 18.31 9.33 7.06
N LYS A 172 17.53 10.25 6.48
CA LYS A 172 17.64 11.69 6.77
C LYS A 172 17.38 11.98 8.25
N ALA A 173 16.30 11.44 8.81
CA ALA A 173 15.97 11.62 10.22
C ALA A 173 17.07 11.08 11.16
N ALA A 174 17.68 9.94 10.83
CA ALA A 174 18.79 9.37 11.59
C ALA A 174 20.04 10.28 11.54
N THR A 175 20.35 10.84 10.37
CA THR A 175 21.48 11.77 10.20
C THR A 175 21.27 13.06 11.01
N GLU A 176 20.08 13.64 10.95
CA GLU A 176 19.72 14.84 11.72
C GLU A 176 19.76 14.59 13.23
N ALA A 177 19.28 13.44 13.68
CA ALA A 177 19.35 13.05 15.09
C ALA A 177 20.78 12.87 15.58
N MET A 178 21.67 12.28 14.75
CA MET A 178 23.09 12.16 15.05
C MET A 178 23.78 13.52 15.16
N ALA A 179 23.55 14.44 14.21
CA ALA A 179 24.08 15.79 14.22
C ALA A 179 23.68 16.53 15.50
N SER A 180 22.37 16.56 15.80
CA SER A 180 21.84 17.19 17.02
C SER A 180 22.39 16.58 18.32
N ARG A 181 22.63 15.25 18.35
CA ARG A 181 23.26 14.59 19.50
C ARG A 181 24.73 15.01 19.65
N CYS A 182 25.46 15.14 18.55
CA CYS A 182 26.86 15.60 18.55
C CYS A 182 26.97 17.04 19.06
N GLU A 183 26.13 17.95 18.57
CA GLU A 183 26.07 19.34 19.02
C GLU A 183 25.75 19.46 20.52
N ARG A 184 24.76 18.70 21.01
CA ARG A 184 24.44 18.67 22.45
C ARG A 184 25.61 18.18 23.29
N ARG A 185 26.33 17.14 22.86
CA ARG A 185 27.51 16.63 23.56
C ARG A 185 28.63 17.67 23.58
N ALA A 186 28.89 18.34 22.48
CA ALA A 186 29.87 19.42 22.39
C ALA A 186 29.50 20.60 23.32
N ALA A 187 28.25 21.01 23.34
CA ALA A 187 27.78 22.09 24.25
C ALA A 187 27.93 21.73 25.72
N VAL A 188 27.62 20.49 26.12
CA VAL A 188 27.82 20.01 27.50
C VAL A 188 29.32 19.97 27.85
N ALA A 189 30.15 19.45 26.95
CA ALA A 189 31.62 19.43 27.18
C ALA A 189 32.20 20.84 27.36
N ALA A 190 31.77 21.79 26.52
CA ALA A 190 32.17 23.20 26.65
C ALA A 190 31.67 23.84 27.95
N ALA A 191 30.48 23.54 28.40
CA ALA A 191 29.94 24.03 29.67
C ALA A 191 30.74 23.47 30.87
N LEU A 192 31.06 22.19 30.86
CA LEU A 192 31.91 21.55 31.89
C LEU A 192 33.31 22.14 31.92
N ALA A 193 33.93 22.40 30.77
CA ALA A 193 35.24 23.03 30.67
C ALA A 193 35.21 24.44 31.30
N ARG A 194 34.23 25.25 30.99
CA ARG A 194 34.02 26.59 31.60
C ARG A 194 33.83 26.51 33.12
N ALA A 195 33.06 25.54 33.60
CA ALA A 195 32.87 25.36 35.05
C ALA A 195 34.15 24.96 35.78
N ARG A 196 34.96 24.06 35.18
CA ARG A 196 36.29 23.68 35.72
C ARG A 196 37.24 24.86 35.76
N ALA A 197 37.32 25.67 34.70
CA ALA A 197 38.15 26.86 34.65
C ALA A 197 37.76 27.88 35.73
N ARG A 198 36.47 28.13 35.95
CA ARG A 198 35.98 29.03 37.04
C ARG A 198 36.35 28.50 38.43
N ARG A 199 36.27 27.20 38.65
CA ARG A 199 36.70 26.59 39.93
C ARG A 199 38.19 26.75 40.16
N ALA A 200 39.01 26.50 39.16
CA ALA A 200 40.47 26.68 39.22
C ALA A 200 40.86 28.13 39.51
N ALA A 201 40.22 29.08 38.83
CA ALA A 201 40.45 30.53 39.10
C ALA A 201 40.05 30.98 40.51
N ARG A 202 39.03 30.37 41.13
CA ARG A 202 38.63 30.65 42.52
C ARG A 202 39.53 30.02 43.54
N ALA A 203 40.23 28.93 43.20
CA ALA A 203 41.17 28.20 44.11
C ALA A 203 42.59 28.75 44.05
N ALA A 204 42.94 29.66 43.13
CA ALA A 204 44.22 30.32 43.08
C ALA A 204 44.42 31.23 44.30
N PRO A 205 45.56 31.15 45.01
CA PRO A 205 45.81 32.03 46.15
C PRO A 205 45.85 33.48 45.69
N ARG A 206 45.17 34.35 46.45
CA ARG A 206 45.26 35.83 46.24
C ARG A 206 46.69 36.23 46.67
N ALA A 207 47.46 36.77 45.72
CA ALA A 207 48.75 37.38 45.99
C ALA A 207 48.58 38.68 46.76
#